data_1f53874a109ffe822615d82387e4905c
#
_entry.id   1f53874a109ffe822615d82387e4905c
#
_cell.length_a   1.000
_cell.length_b   1.000
_cell.length_c   1.000
_cell.angle_alpha   90.00
_cell.angle_beta   90.00
_cell.angle_gamma   90.00
#
_symmetry.space_group_name_H-M   'P 1'
#
loop_
_entity.id
_entity.type
_entity.pdbx_description
1 polymer ?
#
loop_
_entity_poly.entity_id
_entity_poly.type
_entity_poly.pdbx_seq_one_letter_code
_entity_poly.pdbx_strand_id
1 'polypeptide(L)'
;VVEKKEEPVVVQKKEAAAPVVSQASEPEEDEAAAAPSGVDQPKAGSVTPLNDERRSNAQIIIAEGRELGVSDYGIVIALATAMQESSLRNLNWGDRDSLGLFQQRPSSGWGSAEQIMDPAYSTKLFFGGPSNPNKGKTRGLLDISGWESMALTVAAQAVQISGHPTAYAKWEASAWAWLYELT
;
A
#
# COMPACT_ATOMS: atom_id res chain seq x y z
N VAL A 1 -6.34 52.62 47.10
CA VAL A 1 -5.93 53.96 46.68
C VAL A 1 -4.63 53.82 45.88
N VAL A 2 -4.67 54.42 44.71
CA VAL A 2 -3.62 54.77 43.77
C VAL A 2 -3.14 53.62 42.87
N GLU A 3 -3.63 53.42 41.74
CA GLU A 3 -3.62 54.21 40.49
C GLU A 3 -2.24 54.43 39.87
N LYS A 4 -2.17 53.97 38.59
CA LYS A 4 -1.48 54.60 37.43
C LYS A 4 -0.04 54.10 37.14
N LYS A 5 0.36 53.82 35.91
CA LYS A 5 0.08 54.51 34.65
C LYS A 5 0.63 53.63 33.49
N GLU A 6 -0.06 53.67 32.40
CA GLU A 6 0.37 53.32 31.03
C GLU A 6 1.45 54.27 30.54
N GLU A 7 2.32 53.87 29.62
CA GLU A 7 2.38 54.24 28.19
C GLU A 7 3.82 54.17 27.62
N PRO A 8 4.06 54.45 26.33
CA PRO A 8 3.99 53.46 25.25
C PRO A 8 5.25 53.50 24.35
N VAL A 9 5.24 52.59 23.34
CA VAL A 9 5.66 52.70 21.94
C VAL A 9 7.05 53.35 21.65
N VAL A 10 7.89 52.66 20.91
CA VAL A 10 8.52 53.19 19.69
C VAL A 10 8.71 52.11 18.66
N VAL A 11 8.02 52.24 17.55
CA VAL A 11 8.24 51.64 16.23
C VAL A 11 9.52 52.22 15.64
N GLN A 12 10.42 51.38 15.20
CA GLN A 12 11.36 51.78 14.16
C GLN A 12 11.41 50.77 13.02
N LYS A 13 10.81 51.18 11.95
CA LYS A 13 10.93 50.73 10.58
C LYS A 13 12.33 51.11 10.09
N LYS A 14 13.06 50.16 9.51
CA LYS A 14 14.15 50.51 8.59
C LYS A 14 14.14 49.55 7.38
N GLU A 15 14.13 50.22 6.29
CA GLU A 15 13.91 49.90 4.91
C GLU A 15 15.17 49.33 4.26
N ALA A 16 14.95 48.41 3.32
CA ALA A 16 15.60 48.15 2.04
C ALA A 16 17.10 47.86 1.98
N ALA A 17 17.41 46.67 1.45
CA ALA A 17 18.31 46.48 0.31
C ALA A 17 18.14 45.08 -0.28
N ALA A 18 17.68 44.98 -1.52
CA ALA A 18 17.91 43.87 -2.47
C ALA A 18 19.01 44.38 -3.45
N PRO A 19 19.55 43.57 -4.37
CA PRO A 19 19.42 42.12 -4.64
C PRO A 19 20.80 41.44 -4.80
N VAL A 20 20.87 40.12 -4.63
CA VAL A 20 21.92 39.33 -5.31
C VAL A 20 21.23 38.14 -5.98
N VAL A 21 21.23 38.18 -7.28
CA VAL A 21 20.91 37.10 -8.19
C VAL A 21 21.96 36.01 -8.02
N SER A 22 21.54 34.79 -7.68
CA SER A 22 22.35 33.62 -7.93
C SER A 22 21.42 32.46 -8.28
N GLN A 23 21.43 32.15 -9.53
CA GLN A 23 21.18 30.92 -10.27
C GLN A 23 20.19 29.94 -9.66
N ALA A 24 19.06 29.87 -10.34
CA ALA A 24 18.14 28.74 -10.35
C ALA A 24 18.89 27.48 -10.75
N SER A 25 18.95 26.52 -9.83
CA SER A 25 19.01 25.12 -10.21
C SER A 25 17.57 24.68 -10.48
N GLU A 26 17.31 24.32 -11.73
CA GLU A 26 16.08 23.69 -12.17
C GLU A 26 15.81 22.48 -11.29
N PRO A 27 14.56 22.25 -10.82
CA PRO A 27 14.19 20.96 -10.29
C PRO A 27 14.20 20.00 -11.47
N GLU A 28 15.00 18.94 -11.35
CA GLU A 28 14.85 17.77 -12.21
C GLU A 28 13.37 17.37 -12.19
N GLU A 29 12.75 17.39 -13.36
CA GLU A 29 11.42 16.87 -13.59
C GLU A 29 11.47 15.39 -13.18
N ASP A 30 10.92 15.08 -12.01
CA ASP A 30 10.58 13.73 -11.62
C ASP A 30 9.55 13.24 -12.64
N GLU A 31 10.03 12.43 -13.56
CA GLU A 31 9.25 11.83 -14.64
C GLU A 31 8.13 11.01 -13.97
N ALA A 32 6.97 11.65 -13.82
CA ALA A 32 5.76 11.01 -13.36
C ALA A 32 5.52 9.81 -14.29
N ALA A 33 5.84 8.62 -13.76
CA ALA A 33 5.60 7.37 -14.45
C ALA A 33 4.14 7.32 -14.87
N ALA A 34 3.91 7.40 -16.18
CA ALA A 34 2.61 7.30 -16.78
C ALA A 34 1.92 6.02 -16.31
N ALA A 35 0.69 6.15 -15.84
CA ALA A 35 -0.17 5.02 -15.50
C ALA A 35 -0.27 4.08 -16.71
N PRO A 36 -0.10 2.75 -16.52
CA PRO A 36 -0.31 1.81 -17.61
C PRO A 36 -1.79 1.78 -17.97
N SER A 37 -2.11 2.41 -19.09
CA SER A 37 -3.40 2.26 -19.77
C SER A 37 -3.33 0.98 -20.61
N GLY A 38 -4.01 -0.05 -20.18
CA GLY A 38 -4.14 -1.28 -20.95
C GLY A 38 -3.63 -2.48 -20.17
N VAL A 39 -4.35 -3.58 -20.32
CA VAL A 39 -4.05 -4.90 -19.76
C VAL A 39 -2.77 -5.41 -20.43
N ASP A 40 -1.61 -4.94 -19.96
CA ASP A 40 -0.34 -5.39 -20.48
C ASP A 40 -0.01 -6.77 -19.91
N GLN A 41 0.23 -7.70 -20.82
CA GLN A 41 0.73 -9.03 -20.52
C GLN A 41 2.04 -8.94 -19.71
N PRO A 42 2.32 -9.92 -18.82
CA PRO A 42 3.50 -9.89 -17.97
C PRO A 42 4.77 -9.72 -18.79
N LYS A 43 5.57 -8.70 -18.46
CA LYS A 43 6.91 -8.57 -19.01
C LYS A 43 7.70 -9.83 -18.67
N ALA A 44 8.41 -10.38 -19.65
CA ALA A 44 9.22 -11.58 -19.49
C ALA A 44 10.26 -11.41 -18.38
N GLY A 45 9.92 -11.89 -17.20
CA GLY A 45 10.78 -12.03 -16.03
C GLY A 45 10.71 -13.48 -15.55
N SER A 46 11.68 -13.92 -14.79
CA SER A 46 11.64 -15.26 -14.22
C SER A 46 10.47 -15.36 -13.22
N VAL A 47 9.50 -16.23 -13.52
CA VAL A 47 8.37 -16.51 -12.62
C VAL A 47 8.87 -17.36 -11.47
N THR A 48 8.60 -16.91 -10.25
CA THR A 48 8.90 -17.70 -9.05
C THR A 48 7.91 -18.86 -8.93
N PRO A 49 8.35 -20.11 -8.84
CA PRO A 49 7.45 -21.24 -8.73
C PRO A 49 6.75 -21.27 -7.36
N LEU A 50 5.49 -21.72 -7.37
CA LEU A 50 4.72 -21.95 -6.17
C LEU A 50 4.85 -23.42 -5.70
N ASN A 51 5.11 -23.63 -4.41
CA ASN A 51 4.87 -24.90 -3.76
C ASN A 51 3.39 -25.04 -3.38
N ASP A 52 2.98 -26.19 -2.86
CA ASP A 52 1.57 -26.48 -2.55
C ASP A 52 0.96 -25.49 -1.56
N GLU A 53 1.68 -25.09 -0.50
CA GLU A 53 1.22 -24.11 0.48
C GLU A 53 0.95 -22.75 -0.17
N ARG A 54 1.91 -22.25 -0.94
CA ARG A 54 1.81 -20.96 -1.64
C ARG A 54 0.71 -20.97 -2.68
N ARG A 55 0.58 -22.10 -3.40
CA ARG A 55 -0.47 -22.31 -4.40
C ARG A 55 -1.85 -22.23 -3.75
N SER A 56 -2.07 -22.95 -2.65
CA SER A 56 -3.32 -22.91 -1.91
C SER A 56 -3.66 -21.50 -1.43
N ASN A 57 -2.70 -20.80 -0.86
CA ASN A 57 -2.90 -19.41 -0.40
C ASN A 57 -3.17 -18.45 -1.57
N ALA A 58 -2.46 -18.59 -2.70
CA ALA A 58 -2.73 -17.80 -3.89
C ALA A 58 -4.15 -18.03 -4.43
N GLN A 59 -4.63 -19.30 -4.44
CA GLN A 59 -5.99 -19.63 -4.85
C GLN A 59 -7.04 -18.99 -3.93
N ILE A 60 -6.80 -18.92 -2.62
CA ILE A 60 -7.69 -18.21 -1.70
C ILE A 60 -7.73 -16.70 -2.03
N ILE A 61 -6.59 -16.06 -2.23
CA ILE A 61 -6.53 -14.64 -2.62
C ILE A 61 -7.32 -14.39 -3.92
N ILE A 62 -7.14 -15.24 -4.91
CA ILE A 62 -7.83 -15.13 -6.19
C ILE A 62 -9.35 -15.31 -6.01
N ALA A 63 -9.77 -16.34 -5.28
CA ALA A 63 -11.18 -16.63 -5.03
C ALA A 63 -11.88 -15.48 -4.32
N GLU A 64 -11.28 -14.96 -3.25
CA GLU A 64 -11.82 -13.81 -2.52
C GLU A 64 -11.87 -12.54 -3.38
N GLY A 65 -10.84 -12.27 -4.18
CA GLY A 65 -10.83 -11.15 -5.12
C GLY A 65 -11.94 -11.26 -6.16
N ARG A 66 -12.17 -12.47 -6.71
CA ARG A 66 -13.28 -12.74 -7.66
C ARG A 66 -14.65 -12.56 -7.00
N GLU A 67 -14.84 -13.09 -5.79
CA GLU A 67 -16.08 -12.93 -5.02
C GLU A 67 -16.40 -11.45 -4.77
N LEU A 68 -15.40 -10.65 -4.47
CA LEU A 68 -15.55 -9.21 -4.24
C LEU A 68 -15.65 -8.37 -5.53
N GLY A 69 -15.55 -8.99 -6.71
CA GLY A 69 -15.57 -8.30 -8.00
C GLY A 69 -14.33 -7.45 -8.28
N VAL A 70 -13.20 -7.77 -7.63
CA VAL A 70 -11.93 -7.08 -7.83
C VAL A 70 -11.37 -7.41 -9.22
N SER A 71 -10.85 -6.39 -9.92
CA SER A 71 -10.20 -6.61 -11.22
C SER A 71 -8.96 -7.50 -11.11
N ASP A 72 -8.52 -8.06 -12.24
CA ASP A 72 -7.29 -8.85 -12.33
C ASP A 72 -6.10 -8.10 -11.73
N TYR A 73 -5.97 -6.82 -12.03
CA TYR A 73 -4.89 -6.00 -11.50
C TYR A 73 -4.93 -5.88 -9.97
N GLY A 74 -6.10 -5.72 -9.38
CA GLY A 74 -6.26 -5.70 -7.92
C GLY A 74 -5.86 -7.03 -7.27
N ILE A 75 -6.21 -8.16 -7.90
CA ILE A 75 -5.79 -9.48 -7.44
C ILE A 75 -4.28 -9.65 -7.56
N VAL A 76 -3.67 -9.17 -8.65
CA VAL A 76 -2.20 -9.17 -8.85
C VAL A 76 -1.49 -8.35 -7.77
N ILE A 77 -2.04 -7.16 -7.41
CA ILE A 77 -1.51 -6.36 -6.29
C ILE A 77 -1.54 -7.18 -4.99
N ALA A 78 -2.64 -7.87 -4.70
CA ALA A 78 -2.76 -8.69 -3.50
C ALA A 78 -1.76 -9.86 -3.47
N LEU A 79 -1.62 -10.59 -4.59
CA LEU A 79 -0.66 -11.70 -4.73
C LEU A 79 0.79 -11.23 -4.53
N ALA A 80 1.17 -10.12 -5.19
CA ALA A 80 2.50 -9.54 -5.06
C ALA A 80 2.77 -9.05 -3.63
N THR A 81 1.75 -8.48 -2.98
CA THR A 81 1.85 -8.03 -1.60
C THR A 81 2.04 -9.21 -0.65
N ALA A 82 1.18 -10.22 -0.70
CA ALA A 82 1.31 -11.41 0.14
C ALA A 82 2.65 -12.13 -0.08
N MET A 83 3.13 -12.16 -1.32
CA MET A 83 4.46 -12.73 -1.60
C MET A 83 5.58 -11.92 -0.95
N GLN A 84 5.50 -10.60 -0.96
CA GLN A 84 6.50 -9.75 -0.31
C GLN A 84 6.44 -9.85 1.22
N GLU A 85 5.25 -9.87 1.80
CA GLU A 85 5.06 -9.82 3.25
C GLU A 85 5.37 -11.17 3.94
N SER A 86 4.91 -12.26 3.36
CA SER A 86 4.99 -13.58 3.99
C SER A 86 5.54 -14.68 3.09
N SER A 87 5.95 -14.35 1.87
CA SER A 87 6.23 -15.33 0.81
C SER A 87 5.03 -16.21 0.49
N LEU A 88 3.80 -15.66 0.50
CA LEU A 88 2.53 -16.38 0.33
C LEU A 88 2.33 -17.48 1.37
N ARG A 89 2.81 -17.30 2.59
CA ARG A 89 2.66 -18.24 3.71
C ARG A 89 1.80 -17.61 4.81
N ASN A 90 0.94 -18.40 5.41
CA ASN A 90 0.11 -17.93 6.52
C ASN A 90 0.90 -18.00 7.85
N LEU A 91 1.78 -17.02 8.08
CA LEU A 91 2.72 -17.00 9.18
C LEU A 91 2.05 -16.60 10.50
N ASN A 92 2.29 -17.37 11.56
CA ASN A 92 1.84 -17.06 12.92
C ASN A 92 2.84 -16.20 13.71
N TRP A 93 3.77 -15.56 13.01
CA TRP A 93 4.80 -14.68 13.55
C TRP A 93 5.19 -13.62 12.50
N GLY A 94 5.79 -12.52 12.94
CA GLY A 94 6.27 -11.44 12.09
C GLY A 94 6.96 -10.35 12.90
N ASP A 95 7.18 -9.19 12.28
CA ASP A 95 7.67 -8.02 13.01
C ASP A 95 6.61 -7.57 14.02
N ARG A 96 7.02 -7.45 15.29
CA ARG A 96 6.15 -7.12 16.41
C ARG A 96 5.02 -8.16 16.53
N ASP A 97 3.75 -7.73 16.31
CA ASP A 97 2.55 -8.56 16.37
C ASP A 97 1.95 -8.85 14.97
N SER A 98 2.76 -8.74 13.90
CA SER A 98 2.32 -9.02 12.53
C SER A 98 2.05 -10.50 12.30
N LEU A 99 0.95 -10.82 11.63
CA LEU A 99 0.47 -12.17 11.39
C LEU A 99 -0.10 -12.34 9.98
N GLY A 100 -0.17 -13.58 9.54
CA GLY A 100 -0.91 -14.02 8.36
C GLY A 100 -0.21 -13.70 7.04
N LEU A 101 -0.98 -13.84 5.95
CA LEU A 101 -0.52 -13.65 4.58
C LEU A 101 -0.01 -12.24 4.29
N PHE A 102 -0.65 -11.23 4.86
CA PHE A 102 -0.36 -9.81 4.62
C PHE A 102 0.38 -9.15 5.78
N GLN A 103 0.85 -9.92 6.76
CA GLN A 103 1.54 -9.40 7.94
C GLN A 103 0.77 -8.25 8.61
N GLN A 104 -0.54 -8.43 8.73
CA GLN A 104 -1.44 -7.49 9.38
C GLN A 104 -1.26 -7.53 10.90
N ARG A 105 -1.48 -6.38 11.56
CA ARG A 105 -1.19 -6.25 12.99
C ARG A 105 -2.47 -6.06 13.80
N PRO A 106 -2.74 -6.95 14.79
CA PRO A 106 -3.83 -6.74 15.74
C PRO A 106 -3.77 -5.38 16.44
N SER A 107 -2.59 -4.98 16.91
CA SER A 107 -2.38 -3.69 17.57
C SER A 107 -2.65 -2.46 16.68
N SER A 108 -2.62 -2.64 15.37
CA SER A 108 -2.95 -1.59 14.40
C SER A 108 -4.41 -1.62 13.95
N GLY A 109 -5.24 -2.45 14.60
CA GLY A 109 -6.68 -2.49 14.37
C GLY A 109 -7.13 -3.37 13.20
N TRP A 110 -6.27 -4.23 12.65
CA TRP A 110 -6.61 -5.11 11.53
C TRP A 110 -7.55 -6.26 11.90
N GLY A 111 -7.74 -6.53 13.19
CA GLY A 111 -8.60 -7.60 13.70
C GLY A 111 -7.94 -8.36 14.84
N SER A 112 -8.59 -9.40 15.34
CA SER A 112 -7.96 -10.32 16.28
C SER A 112 -6.92 -11.20 15.60
N ALA A 113 -6.01 -11.80 16.37
CA ALA A 113 -5.03 -12.75 15.84
C ALA A 113 -5.70 -13.91 15.07
N GLU A 114 -6.81 -14.44 15.60
CA GLU A 114 -7.57 -15.52 14.97
C GLU A 114 -8.15 -15.08 13.62
N GLN A 115 -8.69 -13.88 13.53
CA GLN A 115 -9.23 -13.32 12.30
C GLN A 115 -8.15 -13.11 11.24
N ILE A 116 -7.01 -12.56 11.61
CA ILE A 116 -5.88 -12.32 10.70
C ILE A 116 -5.26 -13.63 10.23
N MET A 117 -5.27 -14.66 11.06
CA MET A 117 -4.77 -15.99 10.74
C MET A 117 -5.72 -16.81 9.84
N ASP A 118 -6.93 -16.33 9.59
CA ASP A 118 -7.79 -16.88 8.54
C ASP A 118 -7.40 -16.25 7.19
N PRO A 119 -6.87 -17.00 6.21
CA PRO A 119 -6.42 -16.47 4.93
C PRO A 119 -7.52 -15.76 4.12
N ALA A 120 -8.75 -16.25 4.16
CA ALA A 120 -9.87 -15.62 3.46
C ALA A 120 -10.25 -14.29 4.14
N TYR A 121 -10.34 -14.29 5.45
CA TYR A 121 -10.66 -13.08 6.23
C TYR A 121 -9.58 -12.00 6.05
N SER A 122 -8.29 -12.35 6.17
CA SER A 122 -7.18 -11.42 6.00
C SER A 122 -7.11 -10.87 4.57
N THR A 123 -7.50 -11.66 3.58
CA THR A 123 -7.60 -11.22 2.18
C THR A 123 -8.73 -10.20 2.00
N LYS A 124 -9.91 -10.43 2.61
CA LYS A 124 -11.00 -9.44 2.62
C LYS A 124 -10.60 -8.13 3.30
N LEU A 125 -9.81 -8.21 4.36
CA LEU A 125 -9.24 -7.02 5.01
C LEU A 125 -8.29 -6.26 4.07
N PHE A 126 -7.43 -6.98 3.34
CA PHE A 126 -6.50 -6.36 2.38
C PHE A 126 -7.26 -5.65 1.26
N PHE A 127 -8.28 -6.27 0.69
CA PHE A 127 -9.08 -5.63 -0.34
C PHE A 127 -9.91 -4.46 0.22
N GLY A 128 -10.47 -4.59 1.40
CA GLY A 128 -11.29 -3.52 1.99
C GLY A 128 -12.62 -3.30 1.25
N GLY A 129 -13.00 -2.04 1.09
CA GLY A 129 -14.20 -1.65 0.36
C GLY A 129 -15.51 -1.92 1.10
N PRO A 130 -16.66 -2.01 0.37
CA PRO A 130 -17.97 -2.19 0.99
C PRO A 130 -18.11 -3.45 1.83
N SER A 131 -17.41 -4.52 1.44
CA SER A 131 -17.44 -5.83 2.10
C SER A 131 -16.32 -6.02 3.14
N ASN A 132 -15.59 -4.96 3.48
CA ASN A 132 -14.54 -5.02 4.51
C ASN A 132 -15.12 -5.46 5.85
N PRO A 133 -14.73 -6.62 6.41
CA PRO A 133 -15.24 -7.09 7.70
C PRO A 133 -14.81 -6.19 8.87
N ASN A 134 -13.84 -5.31 8.66
CA ASN A 134 -13.31 -4.36 9.64
C ASN A 134 -13.55 -2.90 9.24
N LYS A 135 -14.68 -2.66 8.57
CA LYS A 135 -15.05 -1.35 8.02
C LYS A 135 -14.95 -0.22 9.05
N GLY A 136 -14.26 0.84 8.64
CA GLY A 136 -14.07 2.05 9.46
C GLY A 136 -12.89 2.00 10.43
N LYS A 137 -12.18 0.86 10.55
CA LYS A 137 -10.95 0.74 11.36
C LYS A 137 -9.70 0.73 10.50
N THR A 138 -9.72 -0.09 9.44
CA THR A 138 -8.59 -0.19 8.51
C THR A 138 -9.07 0.07 7.09
N ARG A 139 -8.14 0.52 6.25
CA ARG A 139 -8.39 0.86 4.85
C ARG A 139 -7.67 -0.17 3.97
N GLY A 140 -8.43 -0.85 3.13
CA GLY A 140 -7.90 -1.78 2.14
C GLY A 140 -7.72 -1.13 0.77
N LEU A 141 -7.36 -1.95 -0.23
CA LEU A 141 -7.06 -1.51 -1.58
C LEU A 141 -8.23 -0.74 -2.23
N LEU A 142 -9.45 -1.27 -2.10
CA LEU A 142 -10.65 -0.66 -2.69
C LEU A 142 -11.08 0.65 -2.02
N ASP A 143 -10.50 0.97 -0.86
CA ASP A 143 -10.75 2.22 -0.15
C ASP A 143 -9.77 3.34 -0.57
N ILE A 144 -8.82 3.04 -1.46
CA ILE A 144 -7.80 3.98 -1.94
C ILE A 144 -8.25 4.55 -3.28
N SER A 145 -8.52 5.85 -3.31
CA SER A 145 -8.96 6.51 -4.55
C SER A 145 -7.89 6.41 -5.64
N GLY A 146 -8.30 5.93 -6.84
CA GLY A 146 -7.44 5.86 -8.01
C GLY A 146 -6.41 4.71 -7.99
N TRP A 147 -6.57 3.74 -7.10
CA TRP A 147 -5.65 2.59 -7.00
C TRP A 147 -5.47 1.84 -8.32
N GLU A 148 -6.50 1.80 -9.16
CA GLU A 148 -6.48 1.14 -10.47
C GLU A 148 -5.46 1.74 -11.45
N SER A 149 -5.12 3.00 -11.25
CA SER A 149 -4.15 3.74 -12.08
C SER A 149 -2.77 3.86 -11.42
N MET A 150 -2.61 3.38 -10.20
CA MET A 150 -1.33 3.40 -9.50
C MET A 150 -0.41 2.28 -10.01
N ALA A 151 0.90 2.51 -10.00
CA ALA A 151 1.85 1.42 -10.12
C ALA A 151 1.63 0.41 -8.96
N LEU A 152 1.81 -0.89 -9.24
CA LEU A 152 1.57 -1.97 -8.27
C LEU A 152 2.18 -1.67 -6.89
N THR A 153 3.44 -1.27 -6.88
CA THR A 153 4.16 -1.01 -5.62
C THR A 153 3.60 0.18 -4.85
N VAL A 154 3.04 1.19 -5.56
CA VAL A 154 2.41 2.36 -4.94
C VAL A 154 1.08 1.97 -4.29
N ALA A 155 0.26 1.19 -5.00
CA ALA A 155 -1.02 0.70 -4.48
C ALA A 155 -0.81 -0.23 -3.27
N ALA A 156 0.11 -1.20 -3.35
CA ALA A 156 0.47 -2.08 -2.25
C ALA A 156 0.95 -1.30 -1.02
N GLN A 157 1.84 -0.33 -1.23
CA GLN A 157 2.35 0.54 -0.17
C GLN A 157 1.26 1.38 0.50
N ALA A 158 0.28 1.85 -0.26
CA ALA A 158 -0.83 2.64 0.29
C ALA A 158 -1.71 1.84 1.26
N VAL A 159 -1.77 0.51 1.12
CA VAL A 159 -2.44 -0.39 2.07
C VAL A 159 -1.52 -0.74 3.25
N GLN A 160 -0.29 -1.15 2.96
CA GLN A 160 0.63 -1.77 3.93
C GLN A 160 1.38 -0.76 4.79
N ILE A 161 1.68 0.44 4.27
CA ILE A 161 2.47 1.48 4.95
C ILE A 161 3.80 0.91 5.48
N SER A 162 4.47 0.09 4.64
CA SER A 162 5.70 -0.60 5.02
C SER A 162 6.93 0.31 4.93
N GLY A 163 8.02 -0.10 5.57
CA GLY A 163 9.31 0.58 5.47
C GLY A 163 10.03 0.39 4.12
N HIS A 164 9.48 -0.45 3.22
CA HIS A 164 10.10 -0.80 1.94
C HIS A 164 9.14 -0.58 0.77
N PRO A 165 8.83 0.67 0.41
CA PRO A 165 7.75 1.01 -0.52
C PRO A 165 7.90 0.45 -1.94
N THR A 166 9.11 0.17 -2.38
CA THR A 166 9.39 -0.33 -3.74
C THR A 166 9.53 -1.85 -3.83
N ALA A 167 9.48 -2.55 -2.71
CA ALA A 167 9.79 -3.99 -2.66
C ALA A 167 8.78 -4.88 -3.39
N TYR A 168 7.56 -4.41 -3.61
CA TYR A 168 6.48 -5.18 -4.23
C TYR A 168 6.65 -5.33 -5.75
N ALA A 169 7.25 -4.34 -6.42
CA ALA A 169 7.36 -4.29 -7.89
C ALA A 169 8.01 -5.54 -8.50
N LYS A 170 8.99 -6.12 -7.83
CA LYS A 170 9.70 -7.32 -8.32
C LYS A 170 8.81 -8.56 -8.47
N TRP A 171 7.63 -8.57 -7.82
CA TRP A 171 6.71 -9.70 -7.83
C TRP A 171 5.61 -9.60 -8.90
N GLU A 172 5.50 -8.46 -9.59
CA GLU A 172 4.41 -8.20 -10.52
C GLU A 172 4.31 -9.26 -11.63
N ALA A 173 5.43 -9.56 -12.31
CA ALA A 173 5.45 -10.57 -13.36
C ALA A 173 5.04 -11.97 -12.86
N SER A 174 5.54 -12.36 -11.67
CA SER A 174 5.16 -13.62 -11.05
C SER A 174 3.67 -13.64 -10.65
N ALA A 175 3.16 -12.55 -10.09
CA ALA A 175 1.76 -12.46 -9.66
C ALA A 175 0.79 -12.56 -10.86
N TRP A 176 1.09 -11.94 -11.99
CA TRP A 176 0.34 -12.14 -13.23
C TRP A 176 0.37 -13.58 -13.70
N ALA A 177 1.55 -14.22 -13.72
CA ALA A 177 1.68 -15.60 -14.14
C ALA A 177 0.88 -16.56 -13.23
N TRP A 178 0.93 -16.36 -11.91
CA TRP A 178 0.15 -17.15 -10.97
C TRP A 178 -1.35 -16.96 -11.14
N LEU A 179 -1.81 -15.72 -11.37
CA LEU A 179 -3.22 -15.47 -11.63
C LEU A 179 -3.69 -16.28 -12.84
N TYR A 180 -2.97 -16.23 -13.97
CA TYR A 180 -3.33 -16.98 -15.18
C TYR A 180 -3.18 -18.49 -15.05
N GLU A 181 -2.24 -18.97 -14.25
CA GLU A 181 -2.06 -20.41 -14.02
C GLU A 181 -3.16 -20.99 -13.14
N LEU A 182 -3.70 -20.21 -12.21
CA LEU A 182 -4.62 -20.69 -11.16
C LEU A 182 -6.09 -20.33 -11.42
N THR A 183 -6.41 -19.65 -12.50
CA THR A 183 -7.76 -19.36 -12.99
C THR A 183 -8.07 -20.13 -14.25
#